data_896366265fd7d1a0621f4925996cc6d1
#
_entry.id   896366265fd7d1a0621f4925996cc6d1
#
_cell.length_a   1.000
_cell.length_b   1.000
_cell.length_c   1.000
_cell.angle_alpha   90.00
_cell.angle_beta   90.00
_cell.angle_gamma   90.00
#
_symmetry.space_group_name_H-M   'P 1'
#
loop_
_entity.id
_entity.type
_entity.pdbx_description
1 polymer ?
#
loop_
_entity_poly.entity_id
_entity_poly.type
_entity_poly.pdbx_seq_one_letter_code
_entity_poly.pdbx_strand_id
1 'polypeptide(L)'
;MRWHHRLGHLSFVKLKKFAILSEIPKQLAKVKPPVCAGCLFGAMTKVPWRGKEGASDHTVIEATAPGQVVSVDQMISMQVGFIAQLKGALTKKRYTAATVFTDHYSRLQYIYLMTRLTSQETIDAKQAFEHFAKQHGIKILHYHCNNG
;
A
#
# COMPACT_ATOMS: atom_id res chain seq x y z
N MET A 1 0.54 -33.49 -10.39
CA MET A 1 0.02 -32.23 -11.00
C MET A 1 -0.89 -32.50 -12.20
N ARG A 2 -0.50 -33.34 -13.19
CA ARG A 2 -1.25 -33.53 -14.47
C ARG A 2 -2.77 -33.79 -14.29
N TRP A 3 -3.17 -34.71 -13.44
CA TRP A 3 -4.59 -35.02 -13.19
C TRP A 3 -5.32 -33.90 -12.41
N HIS A 4 -4.64 -33.25 -11.53
CA HIS A 4 -5.17 -32.06 -10.82
C HIS A 4 -5.55 -30.95 -11.81
N HIS A 5 -4.69 -30.63 -12.78
CA HIS A 5 -4.97 -29.64 -13.83
C HIS A 5 -6.07 -30.14 -14.80
N ARG A 6 -6.03 -31.39 -15.22
CA ARG A 6 -7.03 -31.96 -16.16
C ARG A 6 -8.45 -31.98 -15.58
N LEU A 7 -8.57 -32.11 -14.26
CA LEU A 7 -9.85 -32.10 -13.54
C LEU A 7 -10.19 -30.75 -12.95
N GLY A 8 -9.79 -29.64 -13.60
CA GLY A 8 -10.14 -28.29 -13.19
C GLY A 8 -9.67 -27.93 -11.79
N HIS A 9 -8.43 -28.28 -11.46
CA HIS A 9 -7.83 -28.05 -10.15
C HIS A 9 -8.56 -28.73 -8.97
N LEU A 10 -9.13 -29.91 -9.20
CA LEU A 10 -9.79 -30.72 -8.16
C LEU A 10 -8.84 -30.90 -6.97
N SER A 11 -9.33 -30.71 -5.74
CA SER A 11 -8.50 -30.82 -4.53
C SER A 11 -7.80 -32.18 -4.43
N PHE A 12 -6.56 -32.22 -3.95
CA PHE A 12 -5.78 -33.45 -3.87
C PHE A 12 -6.43 -34.50 -2.96
N VAL A 13 -7.22 -34.10 -1.97
CA VAL A 13 -7.99 -35.02 -1.11
C VAL A 13 -9.06 -35.73 -1.95
N LYS A 14 -9.82 -35.00 -2.76
CA LYS A 14 -10.82 -35.58 -3.68
C LYS A 14 -10.16 -36.43 -4.77
N LEU A 15 -9.03 -35.95 -5.31
CA LEU A 15 -8.27 -36.67 -6.33
C LEU A 15 -7.77 -38.05 -5.83
N LYS A 16 -7.31 -38.11 -4.57
CA LYS A 16 -6.92 -39.38 -3.94
C LYS A 16 -8.10 -40.37 -3.80
N LYS A 17 -9.26 -39.89 -3.36
CA LYS A 17 -10.48 -40.68 -3.29
C LYS A 17 -10.89 -41.17 -4.67
N PHE A 18 -10.80 -40.30 -5.67
CA PHE A 18 -11.12 -40.64 -7.06
C PHE A 18 -10.16 -41.69 -7.63
N ALA A 19 -8.87 -41.63 -7.26
CA ALA A 19 -7.87 -42.63 -7.68
C ALA A 19 -8.11 -44.04 -7.09
N ILE A 20 -8.86 -44.17 -6.01
CA ILE A 20 -9.26 -45.46 -5.42
C ILE A 20 -10.49 -46.03 -6.13
N LEU A 21 -11.41 -45.16 -6.56
CA LEU A 21 -12.73 -45.53 -7.08
C LEU A 21 -12.81 -45.59 -8.61
N SER A 22 -11.84 -45.06 -9.34
CA SER A 22 -11.89 -44.91 -10.80
C SER A 22 -10.64 -45.40 -11.51
N GLU A 23 -10.62 -45.32 -12.84
CA GLU A 23 -9.52 -45.74 -13.74
C GLU A 23 -8.28 -44.79 -13.69
N ILE A 24 -8.24 -43.85 -12.77
CA ILE A 24 -7.07 -43.01 -12.57
C ILE A 24 -5.97 -43.82 -11.86
N PRO A 25 -4.68 -43.60 -12.18
CA PRO A 25 -3.60 -44.41 -11.61
C PRO A 25 -3.62 -44.45 -10.08
N LYS A 26 -3.77 -45.60 -9.50
CA LYS A 26 -3.88 -45.84 -8.03
C LYS A 26 -2.67 -45.33 -7.26
N GLN A 27 -1.53 -45.13 -7.93
CA GLN A 27 -0.33 -44.54 -7.35
C GLN A 27 -0.58 -43.13 -6.81
N LEU A 28 -1.53 -42.37 -7.38
CA LEU A 28 -1.90 -41.02 -6.91
C LEU A 28 -2.45 -41.01 -5.49
N ALA A 29 -3.01 -42.07 -5.00
CA ALA A 29 -3.51 -42.18 -3.62
C ALA A 29 -2.37 -42.16 -2.60
N LYS A 30 -1.16 -42.64 -2.99
CA LYS A 30 0.01 -42.76 -2.08
C LYS A 30 0.95 -41.56 -2.13
N VAL A 31 0.87 -40.73 -3.17
CA VAL A 31 1.80 -39.61 -3.38
C VAL A 31 1.48 -38.43 -2.44
N LYS A 32 2.53 -37.82 -1.88
CA LYS A 32 2.38 -36.54 -1.13
C LYS A 32 1.86 -35.46 -2.07
N PRO A 33 0.80 -34.71 -1.72
CA PRO A 33 0.24 -33.69 -2.58
C PRO A 33 1.28 -32.59 -2.86
N PRO A 34 1.59 -32.30 -4.13
CA PRO A 34 2.43 -31.14 -4.46
C PRO A 34 1.64 -29.84 -4.30
N VAL A 35 2.34 -28.74 -4.09
CA VAL A 35 1.74 -27.41 -4.06
C VAL A 35 1.44 -26.96 -5.48
N CYS A 36 0.20 -26.58 -5.75
CA CYS A 36 -0.19 -25.97 -7.02
C CYS A 36 -0.21 -24.44 -6.90
N ALA A 37 0.66 -23.77 -7.65
CA ALA A 37 0.73 -22.32 -7.65
C ALA A 37 -0.61 -21.68 -8.06
N GLY A 38 -1.30 -22.22 -9.07
CA GLY A 38 -2.61 -21.71 -9.50
C GLY A 38 -3.66 -21.79 -8.40
N CYS A 39 -3.72 -22.92 -7.64
CA CYS A 39 -4.63 -23.03 -6.50
C CYS A 39 -4.23 -22.12 -5.34
N LEU A 40 -2.92 -21.98 -5.09
CA LEU A 40 -2.42 -21.11 -4.04
C LEU A 40 -2.81 -19.66 -4.32
N PHE A 41 -2.52 -19.16 -5.50
CA PHE A 41 -2.86 -17.78 -5.89
C PHE A 41 -4.37 -17.57 -6.05
N GLY A 42 -5.08 -18.56 -6.62
CA GLY A 42 -6.54 -18.47 -6.78
C GLY A 42 -7.31 -18.50 -5.46
N ALA A 43 -6.74 -19.11 -4.41
CA ALA A 43 -7.30 -19.11 -3.06
C ALA A 43 -6.87 -17.89 -2.21
N MET A 44 -5.94 -17.09 -2.70
CA MET A 44 -5.54 -15.86 -2.00
C MET A 44 -6.70 -14.86 -2.03
N THR A 45 -7.39 -14.76 -0.92
CA THR A 45 -8.33 -13.66 -0.70
C THR A 45 -7.56 -12.46 -0.15
N LYS A 46 -7.89 -11.27 -0.65
CA LYS A 46 -7.41 -10.04 -0.02
C LYS A 46 -7.81 -10.10 1.45
N VAL A 47 -6.82 -10.06 2.34
CA VAL A 47 -7.12 -9.97 3.78
C VAL A 47 -8.03 -8.76 3.96
N PRO A 48 -9.25 -8.95 4.49
CA PRO A 48 -10.10 -7.81 4.76
C PRO A 48 -9.33 -6.87 5.68
N TRP A 49 -9.36 -5.59 5.36
CA TRP A 49 -8.83 -4.56 6.25
C TRP A 49 -9.46 -4.83 7.62
N ARG A 50 -8.65 -5.29 8.56
CA ARG A 50 -9.13 -5.45 9.93
C ARG A 50 -9.45 -4.05 10.41
N GLY A 51 -10.74 -3.68 10.38
CA GLY A 51 -11.19 -2.56 11.16
C GLY A 51 -10.65 -2.80 12.56
N LYS A 52 -9.98 -1.85 13.14
CA LYS A 52 -9.61 -1.90 14.55
C LYS A 52 -10.93 -1.84 15.35
N GLU A 53 -11.62 -2.96 15.47
CA GLU A 53 -12.59 -3.16 16.53
C GLU A 53 -11.79 -3.05 17.83
N GLY A 54 -11.99 -1.99 18.58
CA GLY A 54 -11.21 -1.65 19.76
C GLY A 54 -10.05 -0.68 19.49
N ALA A 55 -10.03 0.05 18.37
CA ALA A 55 -9.28 1.30 18.32
C ALA A 55 -9.85 2.16 19.45
N SER A 56 -9.09 2.14 20.59
CA SER A 56 -9.23 3.12 21.65
C SER A 56 -9.71 4.45 21.09
N ASP A 57 -10.53 5.08 21.85
CA ASP A 57 -11.05 6.42 21.84
C ASP A 57 -10.00 7.47 21.38
N HIS A 58 -9.46 7.28 20.19
CA HIS A 58 -8.79 8.35 19.50
C HIS A 58 -9.91 9.27 19.05
N THR A 59 -10.19 10.26 19.86
CA THR A 59 -11.01 11.42 19.49
C THR A 59 -10.59 11.82 18.08
N VAL A 60 -11.36 11.38 17.09
CA VAL A 60 -11.18 11.82 15.72
C VAL A 60 -11.49 13.32 15.78
N ILE A 61 -10.44 14.14 15.77
CA ILE A 61 -10.63 15.59 15.71
C ILE A 61 -11.29 15.85 14.37
N GLU A 62 -12.59 16.16 14.40
CA GLU A 62 -13.33 16.52 13.20
C GLU A 62 -12.83 17.89 12.73
N ALA A 63 -12.26 17.93 11.52
CA ALA A 63 -11.76 19.18 10.96
C ALA A 63 -12.94 20.01 10.46
N THR A 64 -13.14 21.19 11.05
CA THR A 64 -14.20 22.15 10.69
C THR A 64 -13.70 23.29 9.79
N ALA A 65 -12.38 23.45 9.65
CA ALA A 65 -11.76 24.45 8.80
C ALA A 65 -10.44 23.94 8.21
N PRO A 66 -9.96 24.52 7.09
CA PRO A 66 -8.69 24.15 6.48
C PRO A 66 -7.51 24.34 7.45
N GLY A 67 -6.59 23.38 7.46
CA GLY A 67 -5.38 23.41 8.28
C GLY A 67 -5.56 22.94 9.71
N GLN A 68 -6.77 22.62 10.16
CA GLN A 68 -6.97 22.13 11.54
C GLN A 68 -6.33 20.76 11.76
N VAL A 69 -6.52 19.84 10.83
CA VAL A 69 -5.95 18.49 10.89
C VAL A 69 -5.36 18.11 9.54
N VAL A 70 -4.09 17.80 9.51
CA VAL A 70 -3.35 17.39 8.32
C VAL A 70 -2.74 16.03 8.55
N SER A 71 -3.08 15.06 7.73
CA SER A 71 -2.39 13.77 7.69
C SER A 71 -1.09 13.89 6.92
N VAL A 72 -0.04 13.25 7.44
CA VAL A 72 1.28 13.17 6.82
C VAL A 72 1.63 11.72 6.60
N ASP A 73 2.00 11.38 5.37
CA ASP A 73 2.46 10.07 5.00
C ASP A 73 3.72 10.16 4.14
N GLN A 74 4.57 9.14 4.21
CA GLN A 74 5.80 9.06 3.44
C GLN A 74 5.73 7.93 2.44
N MET A 75 6.06 8.23 1.20
CA MET A 75 6.11 7.28 0.09
C MET A 75 7.55 7.06 -0.33
N ILE A 76 7.94 5.80 -0.50
CA ILE A 76 9.26 5.40 -0.99
C ILE A 76 9.09 4.73 -2.35
N SER A 77 9.87 5.16 -3.33
CA SER A 77 9.93 4.52 -4.64
C SER A 77 11.15 3.62 -4.75
N MET A 78 10.94 2.40 -5.21
CA MET A 78 12.03 1.47 -5.53
C MET A 78 12.83 1.91 -6.77
N GLN A 79 12.24 2.74 -7.61
CA GLN A 79 12.88 3.29 -8.80
C GLN A 79 13.03 4.79 -8.67
N VAL A 80 14.17 5.27 -9.12
CA VAL A 80 14.50 6.69 -9.06
C VAL A 80 13.70 7.44 -10.12
N GLY A 81 12.91 8.42 -9.68
CA GLY A 81 12.08 9.26 -10.54
C GLY A 81 12.75 10.56 -10.95
N PHE A 82 12.27 11.10 -12.06
CA PHE A 82 12.63 12.43 -12.56
C PHE A 82 11.38 13.29 -12.65
N ILE A 83 11.55 14.60 -12.43
CA ILE A 83 10.54 15.56 -12.83
C ILE A 83 11.04 16.28 -14.08
N ALA A 84 10.23 16.24 -15.14
CA ALA A 84 10.40 17.13 -16.25
C ALA A 84 10.08 18.57 -15.80
N GLN A 85 11.02 19.47 -15.95
CA GLN A 85 10.72 20.88 -15.70
C GLN A 85 9.87 21.46 -16.82
N LEU A 86 9.06 22.47 -16.51
CA LEU A 86 8.14 23.16 -17.43
C LEU A 86 8.78 23.64 -18.75
N LYS A 87 10.11 23.78 -18.81
CA LYS A 87 10.87 24.17 -20.00
C LYS A 87 11.61 23.02 -20.68
N GLY A 88 11.29 21.76 -20.35
CA GLY A 88 11.96 20.58 -20.92
C GLY A 88 13.39 20.33 -20.44
N ALA A 89 13.92 21.14 -19.52
CA ALA A 89 15.23 20.90 -18.94
C ALA A 89 15.16 19.77 -17.92
N LEU A 90 15.99 18.74 -18.10
CA LEU A 90 16.10 17.65 -17.14
C LEU A 90 16.85 18.13 -15.89
N THR A 91 16.27 17.92 -14.72
CA THR A 91 17.00 18.14 -13.48
C THR A 91 17.98 17.00 -13.25
N LYS A 92 19.14 17.31 -12.67
CA LYS A 92 20.10 16.27 -12.21
C LYS A 92 19.63 15.60 -10.91
N LYS A 93 18.60 16.15 -10.25
CA LYS A 93 18.05 15.59 -9.02
C LYS A 93 17.30 14.29 -9.32
N ARG A 94 17.49 13.31 -8.47
CA ARG A 94 16.84 12.00 -8.51
C ARG A 94 15.98 11.89 -7.26
N TYR A 95 14.69 11.69 -7.44
CA TYR A 95 13.74 11.57 -6.34
C TYR A 95 13.46 10.11 -6.04
N THR A 96 13.60 9.70 -4.80
CA THR A 96 13.36 8.33 -4.33
C THR A 96 12.24 8.24 -3.30
N ALA A 97 11.84 9.37 -2.76
CA ALA A 97 10.77 9.44 -1.77
C ALA A 97 9.91 10.69 -1.96
N ALA A 98 8.78 10.73 -1.29
CA ALA A 98 7.92 11.89 -1.20
C ALA A 98 7.22 11.93 0.16
N THR A 99 7.00 13.13 0.68
CA THR A 99 6.09 13.35 1.80
C THR A 99 4.79 13.93 1.27
N VAL A 100 3.68 13.30 1.62
CA VAL A 100 2.33 13.73 1.23
C VAL A 100 1.62 14.31 2.45
N PHE A 101 1.14 15.52 2.31
CA PHE A 101 0.31 16.20 3.30
C PHE A 101 -1.12 16.24 2.77
N THR A 102 -2.07 15.76 3.54
CA THR A 102 -3.50 15.77 3.18
C THR A 102 -4.29 16.51 4.24
N ASP A 103 -4.85 17.65 3.89
CA ASP A 103 -5.76 18.39 4.76
C ASP A 103 -7.12 17.67 4.85
N HIS A 104 -7.60 17.42 6.07
CA HIS A 104 -8.82 16.65 6.27
C HIS A 104 -10.08 17.41 5.87
N TYR A 105 -10.09 18.73 5.97
CA TYR A 105 -11.23 19.54 5.62
C TYR A 105 -11.36 19.78 4.12
N SER A 106 -10.34 20.35 3.50
CA SER A 106 -10.37 20.73 2.09
C SER A 106 -10.06 19.58 1.14
N ARG A 107 -9.52 18.45 1.65
CA ARG A 107 -8.99 17.32 0.86
C ARG A 107 -7.81 17.71 -0.03
N LEU A 108 -7.23 18.89 0.18
CA LEU A 108 -6.03 19.32 -0.51
C LEU A 108 -4.88 18.35 -0.21
N GLN A 109 -4.20 17.93 -1.25
CA GLN A 109 -2.98 17.14 -1.15
C GLN A 109 -1.79 17.97 -1.62
N TYR A 110 -0.79 18.09 -0.77
CA TYR A 110 0.49 18.71 -1.10
C TYR A 110 1.57 17.66 -1.06
N ILE A 111 2.35 17.55 -2.14
CA ILE A 111 3.39 16.53 -2.30
C ILE A 111 4.74 17.22 -2.36
N TYR A 112 5.63 16.84 -1.45
CA TYR A 112 7.02 17.29 -1.45
C TYR A 112 7.93 16.12 -1.84
N LEU A 113 8.68 16.29 -2.94
CA LEU A 113 9.56 15.26 -3.45
C LEU A 113 10.91 15.32 -2.76
N MET A 114 11.40 14.16 -2.33
CA MET A 114 12.62 13.99 -1.57
C MET A 114 13.65 13.18 -2.37
N THR A 115 14.91 13.58 -2.27
CA THR A 115 16.01 12.83 -2.89
C THR A 115 16.44 11.64 -2.01
N ARG A 116 16.27 11.77 -0.70
CA ARG A 116 16.54 10.75 0.31
C ARG A 116 15.52 10.85 1.43
N LEU A 117 15.22 9.73 2.07
CA LEU A 117 14.37 9.71 3.26
C LEU A 117 15.22 10.02 4.49
N THR A 118 15.46 11.30 4.75
CA THR A 118 16.19 11.79 5.92
C THR A 118 15.32 12.70 6.77
N SER A 119 15.64 12.79 8.06
CA SER A 119 14.93 13.69 8.97
C SER A 119 15.00 15.15 8.50
N GLN A 120 16.13 15.56 7.92
CA GLN A 120 16.28 16.93 7.41
C GLN A 120 15.32 17.20 6.25
N GLU A 121 15.27 16.32 5.24
CA GLU A 121 14.36 16.49 4.10
C GLU A 121 12.88 16.43 4.55
N THR A 122 12.57 15.69 5.61
CA THR A 122 11.22 15.67 6.20
C THR A 122 10.88 17.00 6.86
N ILE A 123 11.84 17.62 7.56
CA ILE A 123 11.66 18.97 8.13
C ILE A 123 11.50 19.99 7.01
N ASP A 124 12.31 19.93 5.97
CA ASP A 124 12.22 20.82 4.80
C ASP A 124 10.85 20.68 4.11
N ALA A 125 10.34 19.46 3.97
CA ALA A 125 9.01 19.19 3.44
C ALA A 125 7.90 19.84 4.28
N LYS A 126 7.99 19.73 5.61
CA LYS A 126 7.05 20.35 6.54
C LYS A 126 7.08 21.87 6.40
N GLN A 127 8.27 22.46 6.41
CA GLN A 127 8.43 23.91 6.26
C GLN A 127 7.89 24.43 4.93
N ALA A 128 8.15 23.70 3.84
CA ALA A 128 7.63 24.05 2.52
C ALA A 128 6.09 24.02 2.49
N PHE A 129 5.48 23.00 3.09
CA PHE A 129 4.03 22.89 3.20
C PHE A 129 3.42 24.02 4.07
N GLU A 130 4.02 24.31 5.24
CA GLU A 130 3.56 25.41 6.11
C GLU A 130 3.69 26.76 5.43
N HIS A 131 4.78 26.97 4.68
CA HIS A 131 4.96 28.19 3.89
C HIS A 131 3.87 28.32 2.81
N PHE A 132 3.59 27.23 2.08
CA PHE A 132 2.50 27.19 1.11
C PHE A 132 1.14 27.50 1.76
N ALA A 133 0.80 26.84 2.88
CA ALA A 133 -0.44 27.08 3.60
C ALA A 133 -0.55 28.55 4.06
N LYS A 134 0.54 29.13 4.57
CA LYS A 134 0.60 30.52 5.02
C LYS A 134 0.35 31.51 3.89
N GLN A 135 0.83 31.25 2.67
CA GLN A 135 0.55 32.09 1.49
C GLN A 135 -0.94 32.18 1.18
N HIS A 136 -1.71 31.14 1.56
CA HIS A 136 -3.17 31.10 1.42
C HIS A 136 -3.92 31.52 2.70
N GLY A 137 -3.22 32.10 3.69
CA GLY A 137 -3.81 32.55 4.95
C GLY A 137 -4.21 31.42 5.91
N ILE A 138 -3.72 30.19 5.66
CA ILE A 138 -4.05 28.99 6.44
C ILE A 138 -2.92 28.71 7.43
N LYS A 139 -3.29 28.48 8.70
CA LYS A 139 -2.38 28.04 9.76
C LYS A 139 -2.63 26.57 10.07
N ILE A 140 -1.57 25.74 10.05
CA ILE A 140 -1.67 24.34 10.42
C ILE A 140 -1.65 24.22 11.95
N LEU A 141 -2.63 23.48 12.51
CA LEU A 141 -2.79 23.30 13.95
C LEU A 141 -2.32 21.92 14.41
N HIS A 142 -2.74 20.86 13.72
CA HIS A 142 -2.44 19.49 14.11
C HIS A 142 -1.95 18.66 12.94
N TYR A 143 -0.91 17.85 13.19
CA TYR A 143 -0.43 16.83 12.29
C TYR A 143 -0.82 15.46 12.82
N HIS A 144 -1.36 14.62 11.94
CA HIS A 144 -1.64 13.22 12.19
C HIS A 144 -0.68 12.37 11.36
N CYS A 145 0.21 11.64 12.03
CA CYS A 145 1.17 10.72 11.40
C CYS A 145 0.87 9.30 11.86
N ASN A 146 1.05 8.31 10.97
CA ASN A 146 1.07 6.92 11.40
C ASN A 146 2.35 6.68 12.20
N ASN A 147 2.21 6.05 13.36
CA ASN A 147 3.35 5.45 14.05
C ASN A 147 3.79 4.26 13.19
N GLY A 148 4.91 4.43 12.47
CA GLY A 148 5.53 3.40 11.67
C GLY A 148 6.02 2.21 12.51
#